data_28ad7b89fee4bede728c43489f6c572f
#
_entry.id   28ad7b89fee4bede728c43489f6c572f
#
_cell.length_a   1.000
_cell.length_b   1.000
_cell.length_c   1.000
_cell.angle_alpha   90.00
_cell.angle_beta   90.00
_cell.angle_gamma   90.00
#
_symmetry.space_group_name_H-M   'P 1'
#
loop_
_entity.id
_entity.type
_entity.pdbx_description
1 polymer ?
#
loop_
_entity_poly.entity_id
_entity_poly.type
_entity_poly.pdbx_seq_one_letter_code
_entity_poly.pdbx_strand_id
1 'polypeptide(L)'
;ALICAGEAKAKAGGGTRRAFLDSRPVVAEVIATANVIELARETGARVHICHVSHPRVAELVRRAQADGLSVTGETCPHYLVFTEESLLSCGTVFKCAPPLRTAEARDGLWEYVLDGTLSCIGSDHSPSRPDEKDEAVHGVMGAWGGLSGLQSLVGAEVGIQQCTNLDSRFVACGYRAVQQDG
;
A
#
# COMPACT_ATOMS: atom_id res chain seq x y z
N ALA A 1 -14.85 -9.08 7.66
CA ALA A 1 -15.64 -8.78 8.86
C ALA A 1 -15.20 -7.46 9.50
N LEU A 2 -13.91 -7.26 9.88
CA LEU A 2 -13.44 -6.05 10.57
C LEU A 2 -13.71 -4.76 9.79
N ILE A 3 -13.37 -4.72 8.50
CA ILE A 3 -13.57 -3.53 7.66
C ILE A 3 -15.07 -3.24 7.51
N CYS A 4 -15.90 -4.24 7.23
CA CYS A 4 -17.35 -4.04 7.09
C CYS A 4 -17.98 -3.48 8.36
N ALA A 5 -17.59 -3.99 9.54
CA ALA A 5 -18.06 -3.47 10.82
C ALA A 5 -17.56 -2.03 11.06
N GLY A 6 -16.29 -1.75 10.75
CA GLY A 6 -15.71 -0.43 10.82
C GLY A 6 -16.42 0.58 9.92
N GLU A 7 -16.70 0.21 8.67
CA GLU A 7 -17.43 1.06 7.72
C GLU A 7 -18.87 1.35 8.16
N ALA A 8 -19.56 0.34 8.70
CA ALA A 8 -20.91 0.54 9.22
C ALA A 8 -20.91 1.55 10.38
N LYS A 9 -19.94 1.42 11.31
CA LYS A 9 -19.74 2.37 12.41
C LYS A 9 -19.38 3.77 11.90
N ALA A 10 -18.47 3.86 10.93
CA ALA A 10 -18.04 5.14 10.35
C ALA A 10 -19.20 5.87 9.68
N LYS A 11 -20.03 5.15 8.89
CA LYS A 11 -21.24 5.71 8.24
C LYS A 11 -22.25 6.20 9.28
N ALA A 12 -22.49 5.43 10.32
CA ALA A 12 -23.40 5.82 11.41
C ALA A 12 -22.89 7.06 12.17
N GLY A 13 -21.58 7.26 12.27
CA GLY A 13 -20.92 8.39 12.90
C GLY A 13 -20.68 9.61 11.99
N GLY A 14 -21.37 9.70 10.85
CA GLY A 14 -21.28 10.85 9.93
C GLY A 14 -20.22 10.76 8.84
N GLY A 15 -19.50 9.65 8.74
CA GLY A 15 -18.62 9.33 7.59
C GLY A 15 -17.45 10.29 7.38
N THR A 16 -16.82 10.79 8.44
CA THR A 16 -15.68 11.71 8.35
C THR A 16 -14.42 11.06 7.79
N ARG A 17 -13.44 11.87 7.36
CA ARG A 17 -12.11 11.39 6.89
C ARG A 17 -11.41 10.53 7.96
N ARG A 18 -11.44 10.96 9.23
CA ARG A 18 -10.89 10.17 10.36
C ARG A 18 -11.66 8.86 10.51
N ALA A 19 -12.99 8.88 10.46
CA ALA A 19 -13.80 7.66 10.55
C ALA A 19 -13.51 6.66 9.42
N PHE A 20 -13.18 7.15 8.22
CA PHE A 20 -12.72 6.29 7.13
C PHE A 20 -11.40 5.58 7.48
N LEU A 21 -10.39 6.31 7.96
CA LEU A 21 -9.10 5.74 8.39
C LEU A 21 -9.31 4.70 9.50
N ASP A 22 -10.09 5.04 10.52
CA ASP A 22 -10.37 4.17 11.67
C ASP A 22 -11.15 2.90 11.26
N SER A 23 -11.92 2.96 10.18
CA SER A 23 -12.66 1.81 9.65
C SER A 23 -11.77 0.73 9.03
N ARG A 24 -10.51 1.06 8.75
CA ARG A 24 -9.51 0.18 8.10
C ARG A 24 -8.26 0.03 8.98
N PRO A 25 -8.40 -0.55 10.17
CA PRO A 25 -7.29 -0.69 11.11
C PRO A 25 -6.20 -1.60 10.55
N VAL A 26 -4.96 -1.31 10.90
CA VAL A 26 -3.78 -2.09 10.47
C VAL A 26 -3.94 -3.59 10.75
N VAL A 27 -4.61 -3.95 11.86
CA VAL A 27 -4.82 -5.35 12.22
C VAL A 27 -5.60 -6.13 11.16
N ALA A 28 -6.46 -5.49 10.36
CA ALA A 28 -7.18 -6.15 9.28
C ALA A 28 -6.22 -6.62 8.16
N GLU A 29 -5.24 -5.80 7.80
CA GLU A 29 -4.19 -6.12 6.84
C GLU A 29 -3.24 -7.20 7.39
N VAL A 30 -2.84 -7.07 8.66
CA VAL A 30 -2.02 -8.07 9.36
C VAL A 30 -2.67 -9.45 9.37
N ILE A 31 -3.96 -9.56 9.73
CA ILE A 31 -4.69 -10.83 9.75
C ILE A 31 -4.81 -11.43 8.35
N ALA A 32 -5.14 -10.60 7.35
CA ALA A 32 -5.27 -11.08 5.98
C ALA A 32 -3.94 -11.64 5.47
N THR A 33 -2.84 -10.93 5.68
CA THR A 33 -1.49 -11.37 5.29
C THR A 33 -1.06 -12.62 6.04
N ALA A 34 -1.27 -12.69 7.35
CA ALA A 34 -0.94 -13.87 8.16
C ALA A 34 -1.69 -15.11 7.65
N ASN A 35 -2.98 -14.99 7.33
CA ASN A 35 -3.75 -16.10 6.79
C ASN A 35 -3.20 -16.59 5.45
N VAL A 36 -2.80 -15.68 4.55
CA VAL A 36 -2.19 -16.05 3.27
C VAL A 36 -0.84 -16.75 3.46
N ILE A 37 -0.01 -16.28 4.40
CA ILE A 37 1.28 -16.87 4.73
C ILE A 37 1.10 -18.30 5.29
N GLU A 38 0.13 -18.51 6.19
CA GLU A 38 -0.16 -19.85 6.73
C GLU A 38 -0.68 -20.81 5.65
N LEU A 39 -1.53 -20.33 4.74
CA LEU A 39 -1.95 -21.13 3.58
C LEU A 39 -0.77 -21.47 2.67
N ALA A 40 0.14 -20.54 2.44
CA ALA A 40 1.36 -20.79 1.67
C ALA A 40 2.28 -21.82 2.36
N ARG A 41 2.38 -21.78 3.70
CA ARG A 41 3.14 -22.72 4.51
C ARG A 41 2.60 -24.14 4.36
N GLU A 42 1.28 -24.30 4.42
CA GLU A 42 0.62 -25.59 4.34
C GLU A 42 0.66 -26.17 2.93
N THR A 43 0.50 -25.33 1.91
CA THR A 43 0.34 -25.80 0.51
C THR A 43 1.63 -25.77 -0.32
N GLY A 44 2.69 -25.10 0.15
CA GLY A 44 3.90 -24.80 -0.63
C GLY A 44 3.67 -23.79 -1.76
N ALA A 45 2.56 -23.06 -1.76
CA ALA A 45 2.24 -22.09 -2.80
C ALA A 45 3.22 -20.90 -2.79
N ARG A 46 3.51 -20.37 -3.98
CA ARG A 46 4.21 -19.09 -4.14
C ARG A 46 3.20 -17.96 -4.02
N VAL A 47 3.44 -17.01 -3.15
CA VAL A 47 2.52 -15.89 -2.91
C VAL A 47 3.24 -14.55 -3.01
N HIS A 48 2.48 -13.54 -3.43
CA HIS A 48 2.93 -12.15 -3.46
C HIS A 48 1.92 -11.28 -2.72
N ILE A 49 2.40 -10.48 -1.76
CA ILE A 49 1.59 -9.56 -0.98
C ILE A 49 1.66 -8.19 -1.62
N CYS A 50 0.56 -7.75 -2.23
CA CYS A 50 0.47 -6.46 -2.91
C CYS A 50 0.29 -5.31 -1.90
N HIS A 51 0.73 -4.09 -2.31
CA HIS A 51 0.44 -2.80 -1.68
C HIS A 51 0.54 -2.80 -0.14
N VAL A 52 1.63 -3.38 0.40
CA VAL A 52 1.92 -3.37 1.84
C VAL A 52 1.97 -1.93 2.36
N SER A 53 1.07 -1.59 3.28
CA SER A 53 0.90 -0.22 3.76
C SER A 53 1.53 0.04 5.14
N HIS A 54 2.04 -1.00 5.83
CA HIS A 54 2.47 -0.85 7.21
C HIS A 54 3.62 -1.81 7.58
N PRO A 55 4.62 -1.37 8.39
CA PRO A 55 5.77 -2.18 8.82
C PRO A 55 5.41 -3.52 9.45
N ARG A 56 4.31 -3.58 10.23
CA ARG A 56 3.85 -4.85 10.82
C ARG A 56 3.51 -5.92 9.79
N VAL A 57 3.06 -5.52 8.61
CA VAL A 57 2.77 -6.43 7.50
C VAL A 57 4.06 -6.85 6.80
N ALA A 58 4.96 -5.90 6.54
CA ALA A 58 6.27 -6.17 5.99
C ALA A 58 7.07 -7.15 6.89
N GLU A 59 6.97 -7.01 8.22
CA GLU A 59 7.60 -7.91 9.17
C GLU A 59 7.08 -9.36 9.05
N LEU A 60 5.78 -9.56 8.75
CA LEU A 60 5.26 -10.90 8.49
C LEU A 60 5.88 -11.50 7.22
N VAL A 61 6.03 -10.71 6.16
CA VAL A 61 6.70 -11.12 4.92
C VAL A 61 8.16 -11.51 5.21
N ARG A 62 8.90 -10.68 5.94
CA ARG A 62 10.30 -10.93 6.31
C ARG A 62 10.47 -12.25 7.08
N ARG A 63 9.60 -12.51 8.06
CA ARG A 63 9.63 -13.77 8.83
C ARG A 63 9.31 -14.96 7.95
N ALA A 64 8.31 -14.85 7.08
CA ALA A 64 7.97 -15.92 6.15
C ALA A 64 9.14 -16.26 5.20
N GLN A 65 9.85 -15.24 4.70
CA GLN A 65 11.06 -15.42 3.90
C GLN A 65 12.19 -16.08 4.69
N ALA A 66 12.41 -15.67 5.93
CA ALA A 66 13.41 -16.27 6.82
C ALA A 66 13.10 -17.75 7.14
N ASP A 67 11.82 -18.11 7.21
CA ASP A 67 11.34 -19.50 7.34
C ASP A 67 11.47 -20.30 6.03
N GLY A 68 11.96 -19.71 4.95
CA GLY A 68 12.15 -20.37 3.65
C GLY A 68 10.89 -20.49 2.80
N LEU A 69 9.81 -19.77 3.12
CA LEU A 69 8.59 -19.76 2.31
C LEU A 69 8.79 -18.90 1.06
N SER A 70 8.14 -19.30 -0.04
CA SER A 70 8.15 -18.53 -1.30
C SER A 70 7.15 -17.36 -1.24
N VAL A 71 7.46 -16.40 -0.39
CA VAL A 71 6.65 -15.19 -0.17
C VAL A 71 7.43 -13.97 -0.62
N THR A 72 6.81 -13.11 -1.42
CA THR A 72 7.31 -11.80 -1.79
C THR A 72 6.31 -10.72 -1.42
N GLY A 73 6.73 -9.47 -1.37
CA GLY A 73 5.84 -8.35 -1.09
C GLY A 73 6.25 -7.10 -1.85
N GLU A 74 5.27 -6.25 -2.12
CA GLU A 74 5.50 -4.93 -2.69
C GLU A 74 4.85 -3.85 -1.83
N THR A 75 5.37 -2.64 -1.92
CA THR A 75 4.68 -1.44 -1.44
C THR A 75 4.43 -0.50 -2.61
N CYS A 76 3.87 0.68 -2.34
CA CYS A 76 3.54 1.66 -3.37
C CYS A 76 4.17 3.02 -3.03
N PRO A 77 4.45 3.88 -4.04
CA PRO A 77 5.03 5.20 -3.82
C PRO A 77 4.24 6.03 -2.82
N HIS A 78 2.92 5.94 -2.85
CA HIS A 78 2.05 6.72 -1.97
C HIS A 78 2.19 6.33 -0.49
N TYR A 79 2.53 5.08 -0.15
CA TYR A 79 2.80 4.67 1.24
C TYR A 79 4.20 5.09 1.72
N LEU A 80 5.11 5.40 0.80
CA LEU A 80 6.48 5.84 1.11
C LEU A 80 6.61 7.36 1.19
N VAL A 81 5.62 8.10 0.68
CA VAL A 81 5.67 9.58 0.58
C VAL A 81 4.59 10.24 1.43
N PHE A 82 3.34 9.78 1.30
CA PHE A 82 2.18 10.41 1.95
C PHE A 82 1.83 9.76 3.29
N THR A 83 1.11 10.51 4.10
CA THR A 83 0.60 10.06 5.40
C THR A 83 -0.92 10.26 5.48
N GLU A 84 -1.53 9.75 6.54
CA GLU A 84 -2.96 9.97 6.80
C GLU A 84 -3.33 11.46 6.83
N GLU A 85 -2.39 12.34 7.20
CA GLU A 85 -2.59 13.80 7.18
C GLU A 85 -2.89 14.33 5.78
N SER A 86 -2.39 13.68 4.73
CA SER A 86 -2.71 14.04 3.34
C SER A 86 -4.20 13.86 3.05
N LEU A 87 -4.81 12.74 3.51
CA LEU A 87 -6.25 12.54 3.40
C LEU A 87 -7.02 13.52 4.30
N LEU A 88 -6.57 13.73 5.53
CA LEU A 88 -7.25 14.60 6.49
C LEU A 88 -7.30 16.06 6.01
N SER A 89 -6.21 16.56 5.44
CA SER A 89 -6.09 17.95 4.98
C SER A 89 -6.65 18.15 3.58
N CYS A 90 -6.30 17.30 2.61
CA CYS A 90 -6.60 17.50 1.19
C CYS A 90 -7.82 16.71 0.69
N GLY A 91 -8.39 15.82 1.51
CA GLY A 91 -9.62 15.11 1.18
C GLY A 91 -9.45 13.88 0.31
N THR A 92 -10.54 13.49 -0.32
CA THR A 92 -10.72 12.21 -1.02
C THR A 92 -9.80 11.99 -2.22
N VAL A 93 -9.08 13.00 -2.69
CA VAL A 93 -8.01 12.85 -3.69
C VAL A 93 -6.91 11.90 -3.19
N PHE A 94 -6.70 11.82 -1.87
CA PHE A 94 -5.77 10.91 -1.20
C PHE A 94 -6.42 9.65 -0.63
N LYS A 95 -7.69 9.40 -0.94
CA LYS A 95 -8.38 8.19 -0.50
C LYS A 95 -7.89 6.98 -1.30
N CYS A 96 -7.37 5.96 -0.60
CA CYS A 96 -6.96 4.65 -1.14
C CYS A 96 -7.27 3.53 -0.13
N ALA A 97 -7.16 2.29 -0.56
CA ALA A 97 -7.33 1.12 0.29
C ALA A 97 -6.31 0.02 -0.10
N PRO A 98 -5.42 -0.34 0.84
CA PRO A 98 -5.26 0.12 2.22
C PRO A 98 -5.12 1.65 2.33
N PRO A 99 -5.56 2.28 3.44
CA PRO A 99 -5.42 3.72 3.59
C PRO A 99 -3.97 4.12 3.89
N LEU A 100 -3.65 5.38 3.61
CA LEU A 100 -2.43 6.01 4.07
C LEU A 100 -2.31 5.89 5.59
N ARG A 101 -1.10 5.69 6.09
CA ARG A 101 -0.81 5.46 7.51
C ARG A 101 -0.12 6.66 8.15
N THR A 102 0.23 6.54 9.41
CA THR A 102 0.99 7.58 10.14
C THR A 102 2.38 7.81 9.56
N ALA A 103 3.03 8.90 9.96
CA ALA A 103 4.39 9.20 9.54
C ALA A 103 5.38 8.12 10.01
N GLU A 104 5.21 7.60 11.23
CA GLU A 104 6.05 6.53 11.77
C GLU A 104 5.91 5.25 10.95
N ALA A 105 4.71 4.93 10.48
CA ALA A 105 4.48 3.75 9.62
C ALA A 105 5.11 3.93 8.25
N ARG A 106 4.98 5.13 7.63
CA ARG A 106 5.67 5.48 6.38
C ARG A 106 7.18 5.32 6.52
N ASP A 107 7.76 5.92 7.54
CA ASP A 107 9.20 5.92 7.75
C ASP A 107 9.71 4.50 8.03
N GLY A 108 8.97 3.72 8.81
CA GLY A 108 9.29 2.31 9.07
C GLY A 108 9.19 1.40 7.84
N LEU A 109 8.37 1.71 6.83
CA LEU A 109 8.31 0.93 5.59
C LEU A 109 9.60 1.01 4.77
N TRP A 110 10.31 2.15 4.83
CA TRP A 110 11.57 2.32 4.13
C TRP A 110 12.63 1.29 4.55
N GLU A 111 12.65 0.84 5.82
CA GLU A 111 13.58 -0.19 6.27
C GLU A 111 13.40 -1.49 5.48
N TYR A 112 12.15 -1.90 5.23
CA TYR A 112 11.83 -3.13 4.50
C TYR A 112 12.00 -3.01 2.99
N VAL A 113 11.98 -1.79 2.45
CA VAL A 113 12.37 -1.52 1.07
C VAL A 113 13.88 -1.62 0.92
N LEU A 114 14.63 -1.00 1.85
CA LEU A 114 16.09 -0.93 1.79
C LEU A 114 16.78 -2.27 2.08
N ASP A 115 16.20 -3.11 2.95
CA ASP A 115 16.74 -4.45 3.24
C ASP A 115 16.30 -5.52 2.21
N GLY A 116 15.43 -5.17 1.26
CA GLY A 116 14.95 -6.04 0.19
C GLY A 116 13.81 -6.98 0.59
N THR A 117 13.27 -6.88 1.79
CA THR A 117 12.07 -7.63 2.22
C THR A 117 10.90 -7.36 1.29
N LEU A 118 10.65 -6.08 0.98
CA LEU A 118 9.73 -5.66 -0.07
C LEU A 118 10.52 -5.60 -1.37
N SER A 119 10.28 -6.57 -2.25
CA SER A 119 11.12 -6.84 -3.43
C SER A 119 10.86 -5.90 -4.61
N CYS A 120 9.78 -5.12 -4.57
CA CYS A 120 9.45 -4.14 -5.60
C CYS A 120 8.52 -3.04 -5.07
N ILE A 121 8.41 -1.98 -5.89
CA ILE A 121 7.45 -0.89 -5.67
C ILE A 121 6.48 -0.92 -6.84
N GLY A 122 5.21 -1.23 -6.54
CA GLY A 122 4.12 -1.23 -7.51
C GLY A 122 3.41 0.13 -7.55
N SER A 123 2.93 0.57 -8.71
CA SER A 123 2.20 1.84 -8.80
C SER A 123 0.83 1.80 -8.14
N ASP A 124 0.20 0.64 -8.10
CA ASP A 124 -1.23 0.44 -7.76
C ASP A 124 -2.11 1.52 -8.44
N HIS A 125 -1.83 1.75 -9.75
CA HIS A 125 -2.47 2.81 -10.51
C HIS A 125 -3.95 2.54 -10.69
N SER A 126 -4.76 3.27 -9.94
CA SER A 126 -6.22 3.17 -9.95
C SER A 126 -6.87 4.54 -10.16
N PRO A 127 -6.75 5.10 -11.38
CA PRO A 127 -7.26 6.41 -11.71
C PRO A 127 -8.79 6.41 -11.71
N SER A 128 -9.36 7.58 -11.44
CA SER A 128 -10.78 7.84 -11.59
C SER A 128 -11.01 9.25 -12.09
N ARG A 129 -12.23 9.53 -12.54
CA ARG A 129 -12.61 10.90 -12.89
C ARG A 129 -12.69 11.77 -11.61
N PRO A 130 -12.46 13.08 -11.74
CA PRO A 130 -12.54 13.99 -10.58
C PRO A 130 -13.90 13.96 -9.88
N ASP A 131 -15.00 13.83 -10.65
CA ASP A 131 -16.36 13.75 -10.11
C ASP A 131 -16.60 12.53 -9.23
N GLU A 132 -15.95 11.40 -9.52
CA GLU A 132 -16.05 10.18 -8.70
C GLU A 132 -15.36 10.32 -7.34
N LYS A 133 -14.40 11.24 -7.23
CA LYS A 133 -13.71 11.59 -5.98
C LYS A 133 -14.32 12.78 -5.25
N ASP A 134 -15.37 13.39 -5.77
CA ASP A 134 -15.96 14.57 -5.15
C ASP A 134 -16.61 14.23 -3.81
N GLU A 135 -15.96 14.70 -2.74
CA GLU A 135 -16.42 14.48 -1.36
C GLU A 135 -17.77 15.17 -1.08
N ALA A 136 -18.06 16.29 -1.76
CA ALA A 136 -19.32 17.00 -1.58
C ALA A 136 -20.51 16.20 -2.15
N VAL A 137 -20.28 15.41 -3.19
CA VAL A 137 -21.30 14.59 -3.86
C VAL A 137 -21.44 13.22 -3.19
N HIS A 138 -20.34 12.56 -2.91
CA HIS A 138 -20.33 11.15 -2.50
C HIS A 138 -20.06 10.94 -1.00
N GLY A 139 -19.66 12.00 -0.29
CA GLY A 139 -19.08 11.88 1.04
C GLY A 139 -17.76 11.07 1.03
N VAL A 140 -17.05 11.11 2.13
CA VAL A 140 -15.75 10.39 2.23
C VAL A 140 -15.90 8.88 2.02
N MET A 141 -16.98 8.30 2.52
CA MET A 141 -17.19 6.85 2.44
C MET A 141 -17.57 6.38 1.02
N GLY A 142 -18.32 7.19 0.27
CA GLY A 142 -18.80 6.87 -1.07
C GLY A 142 -17.86 7.23 -2.20
N ALA A 143 -17.00 8.25 -2.02
CA ALA A 143 -16.03 8.67 -3.02
C ALA A 143 -15.09 7.52 -3.44
N TRP A 144 -14.64 7.52 -4.70
CA TRP A 144 -13.74 6.49 -5.22
C TRP A 144 -12.43 6.40 -4.43
N GLY A 145 -12.00 5.17 -4.12
CA GLY A 145 -10.72 4.89 -3.46
C GLY A 145 -9.70 4.37 -4.46
N GLY A 146 -8.66 5.15 -4.68
CA GLY A 146 -7.57 4.80 -5.60
C GLY A 146 -6.75 6.04 -5.94
N LEU A 147 -5.49 5.87 -6.32
CA LEU A 147 -4.57 6.95 -6.65
C LEU A 147 -4.01 6.79 -8.06
N SER A 148 -3.73 7.90 -8.75
CA SER A 148 -3.04 7.90 -10.03
C SER A 148 -1.53 7.75 -9.79
N GLY A 149 -1.08 6.53 -9.43
CA GLY A 149 0.27 6.25 -8.94
C GLY A 149 1.36 6.15 -10.01
N LEU A 150 1.01 6.04 -11.30
CA LEU A 150 1.98 5.73 -12.36
C LEU A 150 3.08 6.79 -12.49
N GLN A 151 2.73 8.08 -12.44
CA GLN A 151 3.69 9.17 -12.54
C GLN A 151 4.62 9.24 -11.32
N SER A 152 4.12 8.87 -10.13
CA SER A 152 4.89 8.88 -8.89
C SER A 152 5.89 7.74 -8.79
N LEU A 153 5.69 6.66 -9.54
CA LEU A 153 6.55 5.47 -9.53
C LEU A 153 7.97 5.81 -9.97
N VAL A 154 8.11 6.52 -11.09
CA VAL A 154 9.43 6.92 -11.64
C VAL A 154 10.21 7.80 -10.64
N GLY A 155 9.53 8.74 -9.97
CA GLY A 155 10.17 9.60 -8.96
C GLY A 155 10.63 8.83 -7.74
N ALA A 156 9.87 7.84 -7.27
CA ALA A 156 10.25 7.01 -6.15
C ALA A 156 11.46 6.12 -6.46
N GLU A 157 11.53 5.53 -7.64
CA GLU A 157 12.67 4.71 -8.08
C GLU A 157 13.97 5.51 -8.17
N VAL A 158 13.93 6.71 -8.78
CA VAL A 158 15.10 7.58 -8.89
C VAL A 158 15.58 8.00 -7.49
N GLY A 159 14.66 8.30 -6.58
CA GLY A 159 14.99 8.62 -5.17
C GLY A 159 15.68 7.47 -4.46
N ILE A 160 15.21 6.24 -4.65
CA ILE A 160 15.80 5.03 -4.05
C ILE A 160 17.20 4.78 -4.61
N GLN A 161 17.41 4.86 -5.93
CA GLN A 161 18.72 4.70 -6.54
C GLN A 161 19.73 5.74 -6.04
N GLN A 162 19.31 6.99 -5.86
CA GLN A 162 20.18 8.05 -5.35
C GLN A 162 20.56 7.88 -3.88
N CYS A 163 19.64 7.36 -3.05
CA CYS A 163 19.87 7.18 -1.63
C CYS A 163 20.67 5.92 -1.27
N THR A 164 20.64 4.88 -2.10
CA THR A 164 21.08 3.56 -1.66
C THR A 164 22.26 2.98 -2.41
N ASN A 165 22.69 3.53 -3.56
CA ASN A 165 23.63 2.85 -4.47
C ASN A 165 23.23 1.37 -4.70
N LEU A 166 21.97 1.04 -4.54
CA LEU A 166 21.45 -0.32 -4.67
C LEU A 166 21.62 -0.79 -6.11
N ASP A 167 22.30 -1.91 -6.21
CA ASP A 167 22.45 -2.73 -7.40
C ASP A 167 21.11 -2.92 -8.13
N SER A 168 21.18 -3.01 -9.45
CA SER A 168 20.11 -3.08 -10.46
C SER A 168 18.99 -4.11 -10.25
N ARG A 169 18.82 -4.62 -9.04
CA ARG A 169 17.81 -5.62 -8.67
C ARG A 169 16.45 -5.06 -8.29
N PHE A 170 16.35 -3.75 -8.04
CA PHE A 170 15.08 -3.08 -7.83
C PHE A 170 14.41 -2.80 -9.17
N VAL A 171 13.53 -3.67 -9.59
CA VAL A 171 12.69 -3.49 -10.78
C VAL A 171 11.31 -3.09 -10.34
N ALA A 172 10.88 -1.89 -10.69
CA ALA A 172 9.47 -1.53 -10.56
C ALA A 172 8.63 -2.53 -11.35
N CYS A 173 7.73 -3.19 -10.65
CA CYS A 173 6.80 -4.14 -11.25
C CYS A 173 5.91 -3.37 -12.25
N GLY A 174 6.21 -3.46 -13.53
CA GLY A 174 5.47 -2.79 -14.61
C GLY A 174 6.28 -2.08 -15.68
N TYR A 175 7.60 -1.93 -15.56
CA TYR A 175 8.40 -1.15 -16.54
C TYR A 175 9.35 -1.99 -17.40
N ARG A 176 9.11 -3.26 -17.62
CA ARG A 176 9.93 -4.09 -18.52
C ARG A 176 9.50 -4.06 -19.99
N ALA A 177 8.62 -3.19 -20.44
CA ALA A 177 8.02 -3.32 -21.75
C ALA A 177 8.51 -2.32 -22.83
N VAL A 178 9.38 -1.35 -22.56
CA VAL A 178 9.64 -0.27 -23.53
C VAL A 178 11.11 0.03 -23.82
N GLN A 179 12.10 -0.70 -23.31
CA GLN A 179 13.50 -0.44 -23.63
C GLN A 179 14.27 -1.64 -24.20
N GLN A 180 13.66 -2.40 -25.08
CA GLN A 180 14.39 -3.22 -26.05
C GLN A 180 13.70 -3.06 -27.39
N ASP A 181 14.16 -2.11 -28.17
CA ASP A 181 14.23 -2.11 -29.64
C ASP A 181 14.48 -0.65 -30.09
N GLY A 182 15.76 -0.31 -30.19
CA GLY A 182 16.24 0.91 -30.81
C GLY A 182 17.75 0.82 -30.98
#